data_3c4b66f09d01d1571f27b5328bbf4051
#
_entry.id   3c4b66f09d01d1571f27b5328bbf4051
#
_cell.length_a   1.000
_cell.length_b   1.000
_cell.length_c   1.000
_cell.angle_alpha   90.00
_cell.angle_beta   90.00
_cell.angle_gamma   90.00
#
_symmetry.space_group_name_H-M   'P 1'
#
loop_
_entity.id
_entity.type
_entity.pdbx_description
1 polymer ?
#
loop_
_entity_poly.entity_id
_entity_poly.type
_entity_poly.pdbx_seq_one_letter_code
_entity_poly.pdbx_strand_id
1 'polypeptide(L)'
;KAVRSFILGEKKPIEYNGKKVEISQKFYGDDSLVERAVVTLASNRGLMLVGEPGTAKTMLSELLSAAISGNSTNTVQGTAGTTEDNIKYSWNYALLLAKGPVKEALVPAPVYTGMQSGIITRFEEITRCPLEIQDTLISIMSDRVMNIPEFGSDGMIFAAKGFNVIATANT
;
A
#
# COMPACT_ATOMS: atom_id res chain seq x y z
N LYS A 1 12.33 6.25 -13.49
CA LYS A 1 11.98 6.62 -14.87
C LYS A 1 10.73 5.88 -15.35
N ALA A 2 10.68 4.55 -15.35
CA ALA A 2 9.54 3.76 -15.85
C ALA A 2 8.20 4.12 -15.18
N VAL A 3 8.15 4.29 -13.85
CA VAL A 3 6.94 4.68 -13.12
C VAL A 3 6.44 6.06 -13.58
N ARG A 4 7.33 7.02 -13.75
CA ARG A 4 6.99 8.35 -14.27
C ARG A 4 6.39 8.23 -15.67
N SER A 5 7.05 7.50 -16.55
CA SER A 5 6.55 7.31 -17.93
C SER A 5 5.18 6.64 -17.96
N PHE A 6 4.95 5.66 -17.09
CA PHE A 6 3.64 4.99 -16.98
C PHE A 6 2.52 5.98 -16.60
N ILE A 7 2.79 6.91 -15.70
CA ILE A 7 1.77 7.84 -15.15
C ILE A 7 1.61 9.07 -16.06
N LEU A 8 2.72 9.71 -16.46
CA LEU A 8 2.71 10.96 -17.22
C LEU A 8 2.72 10.76 -18.73
N GLY A 9 2.85 9.52 -19.19
CA GLY A 9 2.94 9.21 -20.61
C GLY A 9 4.29 9.53 -21.23
N GLU A 10 4.45 9.18 -22.49
CA GLU A 10 5.62 9.48 -23.30
C GLU A 10 5.22 10.07 -24.64
N LYS A 11 5.95 11.12 -25.09
CA LYS A 11 5.69 11.79 -26.37
C LYS A 11 5.97 10.92 -27.59
N LYS A 12 6.79 9.90 -27.42
CA LYS A 12 7.15 8.95 -28.49
C LYS A 12 6.97 7.53 -27.99
N PRO A 13 6.57 6.60 -28.87
CA PRO A 13 6.52 5.18 -28.50
C PRO A 13 7.86 4.72 -27.96
N ILE A 14 7.83 3.94 -26.88
CA ILE A 14 9.02 3.27 -26.35
C ILE A 14 9.10 1.85 -26.89
N GLU A 15 10.32 1.35 -27.04
CA GLU A 15 10.53 -0.05 -27.40
C GLU A 15 10.57 -0.92 -26.12
N TYR A 16 9.72 -1.92 -26.07
CA TYR A 16 9.67 -2.88 -24.99
C TYR A 16 9.49 -4.29 -25.55
N ASN A 17 10.45 -5.18 -25.28
CA ASN A 17 10.47 -6.55 -25.81
C ASN A 17 10.32 -6.62 -27.35
N GLY A 18 11.00 -5.72 -28.08
CA GLY A 18 10.95 -5.66 -29.54
C GLY A 18 9.64 -5.13 -30.12
N LYS A 19 8.76 -4.61 -29.28
CA LYS A 19 7.49 -3.97 -29.71
C LYS A 19 7.48 -2.49 -29.36
N LYS A 20 6.95 -1.68 -30.26
CA LYS A 20 6.68 -0.27 -30.00
C LYS A 20 5.41 -0.16 -29.15
N VAL A 21 5.52 0.44 -27.98
CA VAL A 21 4.41 0.65 -27.03
C VAL A 21 4.19 2.14 -26.86
N GLU A 22 2.96 2.59 -27.11
CA GLU A 22 2.53 3.94 -26.82
C GLU A 22 2.03 4.00 -25.34
N ILE A 23 2.53 4.99 -24.60
CA ILE A 23 2.11 5.21 -23.22
C ILE A 23 1.38 6.55 -23.15
N SER A 24 0.06 6.48 -23.05
CA SER A 24 -0.77 7.66 -22.85
C SER A 24 -0.63 8.24 -21.44
N GLN A 25 -0.77 9.56 -21.35
CA GLN A 25 -0.86 10.23 -20.05
C GLN A 25 -2.12 9.79 -19.29
N LYS A 26 -1.96 9.43 -18.01
CA LYS A 26 -3.04 8.96 -17.13
C LYS A 26 -3.36 9.95 -16.02
N PHE A 27 -2.40 10.75 -15.63
CA PHE A 27 -2.56 11.77 -14.61
C PHE A 27 -2.33 13.16 -15.22
N TYR A 28 -3.30 14.04 -15.00
CA TYR A 28 -3.29 15.42 -15.47
C TYR A 28 -3.23 16.35 -14.26
N GLY A 29 -2.08 16.94 -14.01
CA GLY A 29 -1.82 17.81 -12.87
C GLY A 29 -0.37 18.26 -12.87
N ASP A 30 0.17 18.55 -11.70
CA ASP A 30 1.56 18.96 -11.54
C ASP A 30 2.50 17.73 -11.66
N ASP A 31 3.27 17.68 -12.74
CA ASP A 31 4.27 16.63 -12.99
C ASP A 31 5.26 16.50 -11.83
N SER A 32 5.60 17.62 -11.16
CA SER A 32 6.53 17.64 -10.04
C SER A 32 5.99 16.87 -8.82
N LEU A 33 4.68 16.82 -8.66
CA LEU A 33 4.04 16.04 -7.63
C LEU A 33 4.28 14.53 -7.85
N VAL A 34 4.11 14.06 -9.07
CA VAL A 34 4.38 12.67 -9.44
C VAL A 34 5.86 12.33 -9.24
N GLU A 35 6.76 13.22 -9.67
CA GLU A 35 8.20 13.00 -9.52
C GLU A 35 8.63 12.94 -8.06
N ARG A 36 8.14 13.83 -7.20
CA ARG A 36 8.39 13.80 -5.76
C ARG A 36 7.84 12.55 -5.09
N ALA A 37 6.63 12.12 -5.47
CA ALA A 37 6.03 10.88 -4.98
C ALA A 37 6.89 9.66 -5.31
N VAL A 38 7.38 9.56 -6.55
CA VAL A 38 8.26 8.48 -6.99
C VAL A 38 9.58 8.47 -6.21
N VAL A 39 10.20 9.63 -6.00
CA VAL A 39 11.44 9.74 -5.22
C VAL A 39 11.21 9.34 -3.75
N THR A 40 10.11 9.77 -3.14
CA THR A 40 9.75 9.41 -1.76
C THR A 40 9.60 7.89 -1.63
N LEU A 41 8.85 7.26 -2.52
CA LEU A 41 8.65 5.81 -2.48
C LEU A 41 9.92 5.02 -2.76
N ALA A 42 10.81 5.54 -3.60
CA ALA A 42 12.12 4.92 -3.87
C ALA A 42 13.06 4.96 -2.66
N SER A 43 12.85 5.88 -1.72
CA SER A 43 13.64 6.00 -0.48
C SER A 43 13.16 5.11 0.67
N ASN A 44 12.25 4.18 0.44
CA ASN A 44 11.60 3.33 1.45
C ASN A 44 10.77 4.09 2.51
N ARG A 45 10.42 5.34 2.23
CA ARG A 45 9.52 6.13 3.09
C ARG A 45 8.09 6.00 2.58
N GLY A 46 7.14 5.94 3.51
CA GLY A 46 5.72 6.05 3.17
C GLY A 46 5.41 7.39 2.52
N LEU A 47 4.43 7.40 1.65
CA LEU A 47 3.92 8.60 0.98
C LEU A 47 2.55 8.96 1.55
N MET A 48 2.36 10.21 1.93
CA MET A 48 1.05 10.75 2.30
C MET A 48 0.64 11.85 1.33
N LEU A 49 -0.48 11.66 0.66
CA LEU A 49 -1.10 12.62 -0.25
C LEU A 49 -2.21 13.37 0.51
N VAL A 50 -1.98 14.65 0.74
CA VAL A 50 -2.91 15.52 1.48
C VAL A 50 -3.49 16.57 0.55
N GLY A 51 -4.78 16.84 0.67
CA GLY A 51 -5.44 17.89 -0.13
C GLY A 51 -6.96 17.83 -0.01
N GLU A 52 -7.64 18.75 -0.64
CA GLU A 52 -9.09 18.83 -0.67
C GLU A 52 -9.74 17.62 -1.34
N PRO A 53 -10.99 17.28 -1.02
CA PRO A 53 -11.77 16.28 -1.76
C PRO A 53 -11.80 16.59 -3.26
N GLY A 54 -11.71 15.54 -4.08
CA GLY A 54 -11.76 15.70 -5.54
C GLY A 54 -10.43 16.11 -6.22
N THR A 55 -9.32 16.21 -5.48
CA THR A 55 -7.99 16.56 -6.04
C THR A 55 -7.21 15.37 -6.62
N ALA A 56 -7.90 14.30 -7.03
CA ALA A 56 -7.34 13.10 -7.66
C ALA A 56 -6.27 12.35 -6.83
N LYS A 57 -6.24 12.51 -5.49
CA LYS A 57 -5.31 11.78 -4.60
C LYS A 57 -5.43 10.27 -4.72
N THR A 58 -6.66 9.76 -4.67
CA THR A 58 -6.96 8.32 -4.80
C THR A 58 -6.51 7.80 -6.16
N MET A 59 -6.76 8.53 -7.24
CA MET A 59 -6.29 8.16 -8.57
C MET A 59 -4.75 8.11 -8.63
N LEU A 60 -4.06 9.08 -8.04
CA LEU A 60 -2.59 9.08 -8.01
C LEU A 60 -2.04 7.93 -7.17
N SER A 61 -2.65 7.64 -6.01
CA SER A 61 -2.26 6.49 -5.17
C SER A 61 -2.42 5.17 -5.93
N GLU A 62 -3.50 5.03 -6.67
CA GLU A 62 -3.80 3.86 -7.50
C GLU A 62 -2.78 3.69 -8.64
N LEU A 63 -2.50 4.76 -9.39
CA LEU A 63 -1.52 4.72 -10.47
C LEU A 63 -0.10 4.42 -9.98
N LEU A 64 0.32 5.00 -8.86
CA LEU A 64 1.62 4.71 -8.24
C LEU A 64 1.72 3.25 -7.82
N SER A 65 0.69 2.72 -7.15
CA SER A 65 0.67 1.33 -6.71
C SER A 65 0.69 0.36 -7.89
N ALA A 66 -0.10 0.62 -8.92
CA ALA A 66 -0.10 -0.19 -10.15
C ALA A 66 1.25 -0.17 -10.86
N ALA A 67 1.87 1.02 -10.97
CA ALA A 67 3.15 1.18 -11.65
C ALA A 67 4.32 0.52 -10.91
N ILE A 68 4.31 0.53 -9.57
CA ILE A 68 5.42 0.03 -8.74
C ILE A 68 5.24 -1.45 -8.40
N SER A 69 4.03 -1.85 -8.03
CA SER A 69 3.73 -3.20 -7.51
C SER A 69 3.01 -4.10 -8.52
N GLY A 70 2.58 -3.56 -9.67
CA GLY A 70 1.73 -4.30 -10.62
C GLY A 70 0.32 -4.58 -10.08
N ASN A 71 -0.04 -3.98 -8.94
CA ASN A 71 -1.31 -4.18 -8.25
C ASN A 71 -1.71 -2.89 -7.53
N SER A 72 -2.96 -2.48 -7.67
CA SER A 72 -3.54 -1.32 -6.98
C SER A 72 -4.72 -1.67 -6.06
N THR A 73 -5.04 -2.96 -5.92
CA THR A 73 -6.22 -3.41 -5.17
C THR A 73 -5.96 -3.69 -3.69
N ASN A 74 -4.68 -3.72 -3.27
CA ASN A 74 -4.30 -3.93 -1.87
C ASN A 74 -4.55 -2.64 -1.06
N THR A 75 -5.79 -2.43 -0.64
CA THR A 75 -6.31 -1.16 -0.13
C THR A 75 -7.06 -1.33 1.18
N VAL A 76 -6.87 -0.37 2.09
CA VAL A 76 -7.71 -0.13 3.28
C VAL A 76 -8.44 1.18 3.08
N GLN A 77 -9.76 1.17 3.28
CA GLN A 77 -10.56 2.40 3.38
C GLN A 77 -10.67 2.80 4.85
N GLY A 78 -10.10 3.93 5.21
CA GLY A 78 -10.13 4.46 6.56
C GLY A 78 -11.52 4.96 6.97
N THR A 79 -11.97 4.56 8.15
CA THR A 79 -13.21 5.01 8.80
C THR A 79 -13.00 5.09 10.30
N ALA A 80 -13.92 5.74 11.01
CA ALA A 80 -13.92 5.77 12.48
C ALA A 80 -14.05 4.35 13.11
N GLY A 81 -14.56 3.37 12.37
CA GLY A 81 -14.70 1.98 12.80
C GLY A 81 -13.57 1.06 12.34
N THR A 82 -12.52 1.59 11.73
CA THR A 82 -11.37 0.77 11.32
C THR A 82 -10.66 0.21 12.55
N THR A 83 -10.41 -1.09 12.56
CA THR A 83 -9.72 -1.83 13.63
C THR A 83 -8.41 -2.42 13.14
N GLU A 84 -7.58 -2.94 14.06
CA GLU A 84 -6.35 -3.65 13.68
C GLU A 84 -6.62 -4.85 12.77
N ASP A 85 -7.72 -5.57 12.97
CA ASP A 85 -8.13 -6.70 12.13
C ASP A 85 -8.34 -6.29 10.66
N ASN A 86 -8.73 -5.04 10.42
CA ASN A 86 -8.91 -4.51 9.06
C ASN A 86 -7.60 -4.19 8.36
N ILE A 87 -6.51 -4.03 9.09
CA ILE A 87 -5.21 -3.63 8.54
C ILE A 87 -4.15 -4.72 8.62
N LYS A 88 -4.09 -5.47 9.72
CA LYS A 88 -3.07 -6.50 9.99
C LYS A 88 -3.54 -7.88 9.53
N TYR A 89 -4.31 -8.56 10.36
CA TYR A 89 -4.88 -9.88 10.12
C TYR A 89 -6.05 -10.13 11.05
N SER A 90 -6.84 -11.12 10.72
CA SER A 90 -7.89 -11.67 11.59
C SER A 90 -7.84 -13.20 11.57
N TRP A 91 -8.77 -13.83 12.25
CA TRP A 91 -8.82 -15.28 12.35
C TRP A 91 -10.11 -15.87 11.77
N ASN A 92 -9.97 -16.95 11.02
CA ASN A 92 -11.09 -17.84 10.76
C ASN A 92 -11.35 -18.63 12.04
N TYR A 93 -12.34 -18.21 12.81
CA TYR A 93 -12.64 -18.78 14.13
C TYR A 93 -13.00 -20.27 14.09
N ALA A 94 -13.64 -20.74 13.02
CA ALA A 94 -13.96 -22.16 12.86
C ALA A 94 -12.67 -23.00 12.74
N LEU A 95 -11.70 -22.55 11.96
CA LEU A 95 -10.41 -23.21 11.84
C LEU A 95 -9.56 -23.06 13.09
N LEU A 96 -9.60 -21.89 13.73
CA LEU A 96 -8.86 -21.64 14.98
C LEU A 96 -9.32 -22.57 16.10
N LEU A 97 -10.62 -22.79 16.23
CA LEU A 97 -11.19 -23.72 17.20
C LEU A 97 -10.87 -25.18 16.88
N ALA A 98 -10.84 -25.54 15.60
CA ALA A 98 -10.62 -26.91 15.17
C ALA A 98 -9.13 -27.32 15.19
N LYS A 99 -8.22 -26.40 14.85
CA LYS A 99 -6.80 -26.71 14.61
C LYS A 99 -5.83 -25.89 15.46
N GLY A 100 -6.33 -24.91 16.23
CA GLY A 100 -5.50 -23.95 16.94
C GLY A 100 -4.95 -22.83 16.01
N PRO A 101 -3.99 -22.03 16.51
CA PRO A 101 -3.40 -20.92 15.76
C PRO A 101 -2.41 -21.43 14.70
N VAL A 102 -2.95 -21.89 13.59
CA VAL A 102 -2.20 -22.34 12.42
C VAL A 102 -2.30 -21.31 11.29
N LYS A 103 -1.35 -21.36 10.36
CA LYS A 103 -1.31 -20.39 9.23
C LYS A 103 -2.59 -20.42 8.39
N GLU A 104 -3.22 -21.57 8.23
CA GLU A 104 -4.47 -21.73 7.48
C GLU A 104 -5.66 -21.05 8.15
N ALA A 105 -5.60 -20.82 9.46
CA ALA A 105 -6.64 -20.12 10.20
C ALA A 105 -6.48 -18.60 10.17
N LEU A 106 -5.29 -18.09 9.80
CA LEU A 106 -5.02 -16.67 9.68
C LEU A 106 -5.64 -16.11 8.40
N VAL A 107 -6.37 -15.01 8.52
CA VAL A 107 -6.96 -14.26 7.41
C VAL A 107 -6.15 -12.97 7.25
N PRO A 108 -5.33 -12.85 6.20
CA PRO A 108 -4.49 -11.67 6.01
C PRO A 108 -5.32 -10.44 5.66
N ALA A 109 -4.94 -9.29 6.22
CA ALA A 109 -5.44 -7.98 5.83
C ALA A 109 -4.39 -7.23 4.98
N PRO A 110 -4.71 -6.07 4.39
CA PRO A 110 -3.85 -5.46 3.38
C PRO A 110 -2.41 -5.15 3.80
N VAL A 111 -2.16 -4.75 5.06
CA VAL A 111 -0.78 -4.48 5.51
C VAL A 111 0.02 -5.79 5.60
N TYR A 112 -0.57 -6.84 6.14
CA TYR A 112 0.06 -8.17 6.16
C TYR A 112 0.38 -8.65 4.74
N THR A 113 -0.59 -8.57 3.84
CA THR A 113 -0.42 -8.94 2.42
C THR A 113 0.69 -8.13 1.77
N GLY A 114 0.71 -6.81 2.00
CA GLY A 114 1.75 -5.91 1.49
C GLY A 114 3.14 -6.28 1.98
N MET A 115 3.27 -6.58 3.27
CA MET A 115 4.54 -6.98 3.88
C MET A 115 5.04 -8.33 3.35
N GLN A 116 4.17 -9.33 3.26
CA GLN A 116 4.57 -10.66 2.77
C GLN A 116 4.91 -10.65 1.28
N SER A 117 4.12 -9.97 0.46
CA SER A 117 4.24 -9.99 -0.99
C SER A 117 5.20 -8.93 -1.54
N GLY A 118 5.67 -8.00 -0.70
CA GLY A 118 6.51 -6.90 -1.15
C GLY A 118 5.80 -5.94 -2.11
N ILE A 119 4.53 -5.64 -1.83
CA ILE A 119 3.71 -4.72 -2.62
C ILE A 119 3.26 -3.52 -1.80
N ILE A 120 2.87 -2.46 -2.48
CA ILE A 120 2.33 -1.26 -1.83
C ILE A 120 0.96 -1.57 -1.24
N THR A 121 0.74 -1.12 0.01
CA THR A 121 -0.57 -1.02 0.63
C THR A 121 -1.07 0.41 0.50
N ARG A 122 -2.24 0.59 -0.10
CA ARG A 122 -2.93 1.88 -0.16
C ARG A 122 -3.80 2.06 1.08
N PHE A 123 -3.74 3.21 1.70
CA PHE A 123 -4.55 3.56 2.86
C PHE A 123 -5.34 4.83 2.55
N GLU A 124 -6.58 4.68 2.15
CA GLU A 124 -7.44 5.80 1.77
C GLU A 124 -8.08 6.44 3.00
N GLU A 125 -8.06 7.76 3.07
CA GLU A 125 -8.63 8.57 4.16
C GLU A 125 -8.13 8.19 5.56
N ILE A 126 -6.82 8.05 5.72
CA ILE A 126 -6.19 7.59 6.99
C ILE A 126 -6.57 8.45 8.19
N THR A 127 -6.79 9.75 8.00
CA THR A 127 -7.17 10.69 9.07
C THR A 127 -8.56 10.44 9.65
N ARG A 128 -9.38 9.60 9.01
CA ARG A 128 -10.67 9.16 9.56
C ARG A 128 -10.55 8.01 10.53
N CYS A 129 -9.40 7.34 10.56
CA CYS A 129 -9.15 6.22 11.46
C CYS A 129 -8.88 6.71 12.89
N PRO A 130 -9.17 5.88 13.91
CA PRO A 130 -8.69 6.11 15.26
C PRO A 130 -7.15 6.32 15.29
N LEU A 131 -6.67 7.13 16.23
CA LEU A 131 -5.22 7.40 16.36
C LEU A 131 -4.41 6.12 16.58
N GLU A 132 -4.94 5.16 17.32
CA GLU A 132 -4.30 3.86 17.58
C GLU A 132 -3.96 3.11 16.28
N ILE A 133 -4.83 3.22 15.28
CA ILE A 133 -4.60 2.61 13.95
C ILE A 133 -3.49 3.34 13.20
N GLN A 134 -3.47 4.67 13.27
CA GLN A 134 -2.42 5.47 12.67
C GLN A 134 -1.06 5.18 13.32
N ASP A 135 -1.01 5.09 14.65
CA ASP A 135 0.20 4.76 15.41
C ASP A 135 0.70 3.34 15.10
N THR A 136 -0.21 2.38 15.02
CA THR A 136 0.12 1.01 14.61
C THR A 136 0.76 0.97 13.22
N LEU A 137 0.22 1.71 12.27
CA LEU A 137 0.78 1.78 10.91
C LEU A 137 2.15 2.45 10.90
N ILE A 138 2.34 3.53 11.64
CA ILE A 138 3.64 4.22 11.78
C ILE A 138 4.68 3.27 12.37
N SER A 139 4.34 2.53 13.40
CA SER A 139 5.23 1.55 14.04
C SER A 139 5.66 0.46 13.04
N ILE A 140 4.70 -0.15 12.33
CA ILE A 140 5.00 -1.16 11.30
C ILE A 140 5.91 -0.60 10.20
N MET A 141 5.67 0.63 9.78
CA MET A 141 6.49 1.29 8.76
C MET A 141 7.91 1.58 9.23
N SER A 142 8.09 1.96 10.50
CA SER A 142 9.39 2.25 11.09
C SER A 142 10.19 0.97 11.30
N ASP A 143 9.59 -0.02 11.92
CA ASP A 143 10.27 -1.25 12.34
C ASP A 143 10.33 -2.28 11.21
N ARG A 144 9.47 -2.14 10.22
CA ARG A 144 9.30 -3.06 9.08
C ARG A 144 9.06 -4.50 9.51
N VAL A 145 8.39 -4.65 10.64
CA VAL A 145 8.04 -5.93 11.23
C VAL A 145 6.62 -5.88 11.81
N MET A 146 5.94 -7.01 11.73
CA MET A 146 4.65 -7.25 12.38
C MET A 146 4.78 -8.51 13.24
N ASN A 147 4.33 -8.44 14.47
CA ASN A 147 4.29 -9.61 15.36
C ASN A 147 2.89 -10.23 15.38
N ILE A 148 2.85 -11.56 15.29
CA ILE A 148 1.65 -12.39 15.48
C ILE A 148 1.89 -13.22 16.72
N PRO A 149 1.47 -12.75 17.91
CA PRO A 149 1.79 -13.42 19.19
C PRO A 149 1.32 -14.87 19.27
N GLU A 150 0.24 -15.20 18.58
CA GLU A 150 -0.36 -16.52 18.54
C GLU A 150 0.55 -17.59 17.94
N PHE A 151 1.52 -17.20 17.11
CA PHE A 151 2.52 -18.11 16.55
C PHE A 151 3.81 -18.20 17.38
N GLY A 152 3.86 -17.53 18.54
CA GLY A 152 5.05 -17.53 19.39
C GLY A 152 6.30 -17.02 18.67
N SER A 153 7.40 -17.79 18.73
CA SER A 153 8.67 -17.42 18.09
C SER A 153 8.61 -17.28 16.57
N ASP A 154 7.66 -17.95 15.93
CA ASP A 154 7.50 -17.96 14.48
C ASP A 154 6.55 -16.83 13.99
N GLY A 155 6.06 -16.01 14.92
CA GLY A 155 5.10 -14.95 14.64
C GLY A 155 5.68 -13.64 14.10
N MET A 156 6.98 -13.54 13.93
CA MET A 156 7.62 -12.34 13.40
C MET A 156 7.56 -12.31 11.88
N ILE A 157 6.81 -11.33 11.32
CA ILE A 157 6.69 -11.11 9.89
C ILE A 157 7.53 -9.90 9.50
N PHE A 158 8.58 -10.12 8.72
CA PHE A 158 9.43 -9.06 8.20
C PHE A 158 8.92 -8.59 6.84
N ALA A 159 8.94 -7.27 6.64
CA ALA A 159 8.51 -6.69 5.37
C ALA A 159 9.44 -7.11 4.22
N ALA A 160 8.88 -7.75 3.21
CA ALA A 160 9.60 -8.07 1.99
C ALA A 160 9.98 -6.80 1.22
N LYS A 161 11.03 -6.92 0.39
CA LYS A 161 11.46 -5.83 -0.49
C LYS A 161 10.32 -5.42 -1.41
N GLY A 162 10.07 -4.12 -1.49
CA GLY A 162 8.97 -3.55 -2.29
C GLY A 162 7.76 -3.13 -1.46
N PHE A 163 7.63 -3.63 -0.21
CA PHE A 163 6.58 -3.16 0.69
C PHE A 163 6.74 -1.66 0.98
N ASN A 164 5.66 -0.93 0.82
CA ASN A 164 5.53 0.45 1.25
C ASN A 164 4.05 0.81 1.44
N VAL A 165 3.78 2.01 1.93
CA VAL A 165 2.42 2.51 2.15
C VAL A 165 2.24 3.83 1.42
N ILE A 166 1.11 3.97 0.72
CA ILE A 166 0.62 5.24 0.22
C ILE A 166 -0.68 5.55 0.96
N ALA A 167 -0.68 6.64 1.72
CA ALA A 167 -1.86 7.10 2.43
C ALA A 167 -2.45 8.34 1.75
N THR A 168 -3.77 8.49 1.81
CA THR A 168 -4.47 9.72 1.44
C THR A 168 -5.15 10.33 2.64
N ALA A 169 -5.24 11.67 2.67
CA ALA A 169 -5.95 12.42 3.68
C ALA A 169 -6.65 13.62 3.06
N ASN A 170 -7.80 13.97 3.61
CA ASN A 170 -8.46 15.24 3.31
C ASN A 170 -8.01 16.31 4.30
N THR A 171 -7.87 17.55 3.80
CA THR A 171 -7.64 18.74 4.62
C THR A 171 -8.93 19.22 5.26
#